data_ff87ff59251ece0d503a69bd62acd428
#
_entry.id   ff87ff59251ece0d503a69bd62acd428
#
_cell.length_a   1.000
_cell.length_b   1.000
_cell.length_c   1.000
_cell.angle_alpha   90.00
_cell.angle_beta   90.00
_cell.angle_gamma   90.00
#
_symmetry.space_group_name_H-M   'P 1'
#
loop_
_entity.id
_entity.type
_entity.pdbx_description
1 polymer ?
#
loop_
_entity_poly.entity_id
_entity_poly.type
_entity_poly.pdbx_seq_one_letter_code
_entity_poly.pdbx_strand_id
1 'polypeptide(L)'
;MMIHLEGINKTYFNGAPLHVLKGIDLDIEKGEMVSIMGASGSGKSTLLNILGILDTYDTGIYTLNGQLIRNLSETRAAELRNRMIGFIFQSFNLISFKNAVENVALPLYYQGVSRKKRNAMALEYLDMVGLKDWAEHMPNEMSGGQKQRVAIAR
;
A
#
# COMPACT_ATOMS: atom_id res chain seq x y z
N MET A 1 -5.08 -5.33 18.82
CA MET A 1 -5.32 -4.18 17.90
C MET A 1 -4.22 -4.16 16.83
N MET A 2 -4.60 -4.22 15.53
CA MET A 2 -3.64 -4.12 14.43
C MET A 2 -3.45 -2.67 14.02
N ILE A 3 -4.54 -1.92 13.89
CA ILE A 3 -4.55 -0.48 13.60
C ILE A 3 -5.37 0.23 14.68
N HIS A 4 -4.84 1.33 15.19
CA HIS A 4 -5.54 2.21 16.11
C HIS A 4 -5.31 3.65 15.70
N LEU A 5 -6.39 4.36 15.44
CA LEU A 5 -6.42 5.81 15.20
C LEU A 5 -7.23 6.49 16.30
N GLU A 6 -6.71 7.57 16.85
CA GLU A 6 -7.39 8.40 17.84
C GLU A 6 -7.26 9.87 17.43
N GLY A 7 -8.38 10.54 17.18
CA GLY A 7 -8.46 11.96 16.88
C GLY A 7 -7.64 12.40 15.67
N ILE A 8 -7.54 11.59 14.61
CA ILE A 8 -6.74 11.91 13.43
C ILE A 8 -7.32 13.10 12.67
N ASN A 9 -6.52 14.14 12.50
CA ASN A 9 -6.83 15.31 11.71
C ASN A 9 -5.84 15.48 10.55
N LYS A 10 -6.35 15.94 9.40
CA LYS A 10 -5.54 16.26 8.23
C LYS A 10 -6.10 17.47 7.49
N THR A 11 -5.26 18.48 7.27
CA THR A 11 -5.56 19.68 6.48
C THR A 11 -4.53 19.81 5.37
N TYR A 12 -5.00 20.10 4.14
CA TYR A 12 -4.13 20.47 3.04
C TYR A 12 -4.13 21.97 2.82
N PHE A 13 -2.97 22.53 2.47
CA PHE A 13 -2.73 23.97 2.29
C PHE A 13 -2.36 24.31 0.84
N ASN A 14 -3.17 23.85 -0.12
CA ASN A 14 -3.01 24.20 -1.54
C ASN A 14 -3.96 25.36 -1.91
N GLY A 15 -3.66 26.57 -1.42
CA GLY A 15 -4.56 27.72 -1.48
C GLY A 15 -5.29 27.92 -0.14
N ALA A 16 -6.63 27.96 -0.14
CA ALA A 16 -7.40 27.99 1.11
C ALA A 16 -7.23 26.67 1.87
N PRO A 17 -7.09 26.72 3.22
CA PRO A 17 -6.97 25.50 4.03
C PRO A 17 -8.19 24.59 3.82
N LEU A 18 -7.93 23.32 3.48
CA LEU A 18 -8.96 22.30 3.33
C LEU A 18 -8.79 21.24 4.43
N HIS A 19 -9.61 21.30 5.47
CA HIS A 19 -9.64 20.31 6.56
C HIS A 19 -10.40 19.06 6.11
N VAL A 20 -9.67 18.01 5.74
CA VAL A 20 -10.20 16.79 5.10
C VAL A 20 -10.58 15.72 6.12
N LEU A 21 -9.70 15.43 7.08
CA LEU A 21 -10.02 14.50 8.18
C LEU A 21 -10.22 15.30 9.47
N LYS A 22 -11.31 15.00 10.16
CA LYS A 22 -11.80 15.80 11.29
C LYS A 22 -12.01 14.91 12.52
N GLY A 23 -10.92 14.59 13.21
CA GLY A 23 -10.96 13.79 14.42
C GLY A 23 -11.42 12.35 14.17
N ILE A 24 -10.74 11.62 13.30
CA ILE A 24 -11.12 10.23 12.96
C ILE A 24 -10.59 9.28 14.03
N ASP A 25 -11.50 8.49 14.59
CA ASP A 25 -11.22 7.37 15.47
C ASP A 25 -11.53 6.06 14.72
N LEU A 26 -10.63 5.09 14.76
CA LEU A 26 -10.80 3.81 14.08
C LEU A 26 -9.92 2.74 14.74
N ASP A 27 -10.53 1.62 15.07
CA ASP A 27 -9.84 0.43 15.56
C ASP A 27 -10.05 -0.73 14.61
N ILE A 28 -8.98 -1.42 14.23
CA ILE A 28 -9.02 -2.61 13.38
C ILE A 28 -8.22 -3.72 14.04
N GLU A 29 -8.86 -4.87 14.24
CA GLU A 29 -8.21 -6.04 14.78
C GLU A 29 -7.51 -6.87 13.70
N LYS A 30 -6.62 -7.75 14.12
CA LYS A 30 -5.93 -8.67 13.19
C LYS A 30 -6.93 -9.62 12.55
N GLY A 31 -6.91 -9.69 11.22
CA GLY A 31 -7.79 -10.55 10.43
C GLY A 31 -9.17 -9.94 10.14
N GLU A 32 -9.42 -8.73 10.61
CA GLU A 32 -10.66 -8.02 10.32
C GLU A 32 -10.69 -7.48 8.89
N MET A 33 -11.87 -7.53 8.27
CA MET A 33 -12.14 -6.91 6.96
C MET A 33 -12.98 -5.66 7.17
N VAL A 34 -12.45 -4.51 6.78
CA VAL A 34 -13.10 -3.21 6.95
C VAL A 34 -13.38 -2.56 5.59
N SER A 35 -14.57 -1.99 5.43
CA SER A 35 -14.96 -1.20 4.26
C SER A 35 -15.12 0.27 4.64
N ILE A 36 -14.43 1.16 3.91
CA ILE A 36 -14.53 2.62 4.07
C ILE A 36 -15.41 3.17 2.95
N MET A 37 -16.61 3.62 3.28
CA MET A 37 -17.59 4.15 2.34
C MET A 37 -17.85 5.65 2.57
N GLY A 38 -18.33 6.34 1.55
CA GLY A 38 -18.67 7.76 1.62
C GLY A 38 -18.72 8.42 0.24
N ALA A 39 -19.24 9.63 0.18
CA ALA A 39 -19.31 10.43 -1.05
C ALA A 39 -17.92 10.74 -1.65
N SER A 40 -17.87 11.11 -2.93
CA SER A 40 -16.63 11.61 -3.53
C SER A 40 -16.14 12.85 -2.77
N GLY A 41 -14.82 12.94 -2.52
CA GLY A 41 -14.24 14.04 -1.75
C GLY A 41 -14.38 13.95 -0.23
N SER A 42 -14.97 12.89 0.34
CA SER A 42 -15.14 12.73 1.80
C SER A 42 -13.87 12.34 2.57
N GLY A 43 -12.70 12.30 1.93
CA GLY A 43 -11.42 12.00 2.59
C GLY A 43 -11.01 10.52 2.62
N LYS A 44 -11.75 9.59 1.99
CA LYS A 44 -11.42 8.15 1.99
C LYS A 44 -9.99 7.85 1.52
N SER A 45 -9.60 8.43 0.39
CA SER A 45 -8.24 8.24 -0.15
C SER A 45 -7.17 8.86 0.76
N THR A 46 -7.47 10.00 1.39
CA THR A 46 -6.59 10.61 2.39
C THR A 46 -6.40 9.69 3.59
N LEU A 47 -7.48 9.12 4.11
CA LEU A 47 -7.41 8.16 5.22
C LEU A 47 -6.60 6.91 4.83
N LEU A 48 -6.87 6.35 3.64
CA LEU A 48 -6.10 5.19 3.13
C LEU A 48 -4.61 5.51 2.95
N ASN A 49 -4.26 6.71 2.48
CA ASN A 49 -2.87 7.13 2.35
C ASN A 49 -2.18 7.25 3.72
N ILE A 50 -2.87 7.75 4.74
CA ILE A 50 -2.33 7.82 6.10
C ILE A 50 -2.17 6.40 6.67
N LEU A 51 -3.18 5.54 6.54
CA LEU A 51 -3.10 4.13 6.95
C LEU A 51 -1.96 3.39 6.24
N GLY A 52 -1.73 3.71 4.96
CA GLY A 52 -0.64 3.17 4.15
C GLY A 52 0.74 3.80 4.41
N ILE A 53 0.84 4.75 5.33
CA ILE A 53 2.08 5.53 5.60
C ILE A 53 2.61 6.21 4.31
N LEU A 54 1.70 6.57 3.40
CA LEU A 54 2.00 7.31 2.16
C LEU A 54 1.85 8.82 2.36
N ASP A 55 1.14 9.24 3.40
CA ASP A 55 0.97 10.64 3.81
C ASP A 55 1.04 10.74 5.33
N THR A 56 1.23 11.96 5.82
CA THR A 56 1.28 12.28 7.26
C THR A 56 -0.05 12.86 7.73
N TYR A 57 -0.29 12.84 9.01
CA TYR A 57 -1.43 13.50 9.66
C TYR A 57 -0.94 14.66 10.54
N ASP A 58 -1.83 15.63 10.82
CA ASP A 58 -1.47 16.85 11.55
C ASP A 58 -1.49 16.62 13.06
N THR A 59 -2.60 16.06 13.57
CA THR A 59 -2.79 15.77 15.00
C THR A 59 -3.49 14.42 15.18
N GLY A 60 -3.41 13.87 16.37
CA GLY A 60 -3.96 12.57 16.74
C GLY A 60 -2.88 11.53 17.00
N ILE A 61 -3.31 10.29 17.16
CA ILE A 61 -2.44 9.13 17.39
C ILE A 61 -2.76 8.07 16.34
N TYR A 62 -1.73 7.56 15.65
CA TYR A 62 -1.83 6.38 14.80
C TYR A 62 -0.82 5.34 15.26
N THR A 63 -1.28 4.15 15.63
CA THR A 63 -0.42 3.00 15.88
C THR A 63 -0.73 1.85 14.93
N LEU A 64 0.34 1.23 14.40
CA LEU A 64 0.29 0.03 13.57
C LEU A 64 1.00 -1.11 14.31
N ASN A 65 0.26 -2.16 14.64
CA ASN A 65 0.76 -3.30 15.43
C ASN A 65 1.51 -2.84 16.70
N GLY A 66 0.93 -1.88 17.43
CA GLY A 66 1.48 -1.32 18.65
C GLY A 66 2.64 -0.31 18.45
N GLN A 67 3.09 -0.08 17.24
CA GLN A 67 4.14 0.90 16.92
C GLN A 67 3.52 2.25 16.55
N LEU A 68 3.92 3.33 17.22
CA LEU A 68 3.50 4.70 16.89
C LEU A 68 4.04 5.12 15.52
N ILE A 69 3.13 5.55 14.64
CA ILE A 69 3.42 6.04 13.29
C ILE A 69 3.34 7.57 13.33
N ARG A 70 4.43 8.22 13.70
CA ARG A 70 4.53 9.68 13.75
C ARG A 70 5.96 10.13 13.56
N ASN A 71 6.17 11.20 12.80
CA ASN A 71 7.49 11.82 12.57
C ASN A 71 8.57 10.81 12.12
N LEU A 72 8.18 9.84 11.30
CA LEU A 72 9.11 8.85 10.77
C LEU A 72 10.03 9.48 9.73
N SER A 73 11.30 9.08 9.72
CA SER A 73 12.16 9.36 8.55
C SER A 73 11.63 8.59 7.33
N GLU A 74 11.91 9.10 6.12
CA GLU A 74 11.52 8.44 4.87
C GLU A 74 12.02 6.99 4.81
N THR A 75 13.24 6.74 5.26
CA THR A 75 13.82 5.38 5.33
C THR A 75 12.98 4.48 6.23
N ARG A 76 12.61 4.95 7.43
CA ARG A 76 11.83 4.17 8.37
C ARG A 76 10.39 3.93 7.88
N ALA A 77 9.78 4.95 7.28
CA ALA A 77 8.47 4.83 6.66
C ALA A 77 8.48 3.80 5.51
N ALA A 78 9.52 3.84 4.65
CA ALA A 78 9.69 2.88 3.57
C ALA A 78 9.88 1.43 4.07
N GLU A 79 10.65 1.22 5.13
CA GLU A 79 10.82 -0.09 5.77
C GLU A 79 9.49 -0.65 6.31
N LEU A 80 8.71 0.18 7.00
CA LEU A 80 7.41 -0.22 7.55
C LEU A 80 6.42 -0.55 6.43
N ARG A 81 6.31 0.29 5.40
CA ARG A 81 5.49 0.00 4.22
C ARG A 81 5.87 -1.34 3.61
N ASN A 82 7.15 -1.54 3.38
CA ASN A 82 7.64 -2.76 2.71
C ASN A 82 7.37 -4.05 3.50
N ARG A 83 7.35 -3.99 4.85
CA ARG A 83 7.22 -5.18 5.70
C ARG A 83 5.81 -5.43 6.19
N MET A 84 5.00 -4.38 6.33
CA MET A 84 3.72 -4.47 7.05
C MET A 84 2.51 -4.12 6.20
N ILE A 85 2.68 -3.49 5.04
CA ILE A 85 1.58 -2.95 4.25
C ILE A 85 1.67 -3.46 2.81
N GLY A 86 0.61 -4.10 2.32
CA GLY A 86 0.37 -4.32 0.90
C GLY A 86 -0.61 -3.27 0.38
N PHE A 87 -0.21 -2.45 -0.59
CA PHE A 87 -1.07 -1.42 -1.16
C PHE A 87 -1.43 -1.76 -2.61
N ILE A 88 -2.71 -1.97 -2.89
CA ILE A 88 -3.22 -2.23 -4.23
C ILE A 88 -3.89 -0.97 -4.74
N PHE A 89 -3.26 -0.30 -5.72
CA PHE A 89 -3.77 0.93 -6.32
C PHE A 89 -4.79 0.66 -7.41
N GLN A 90 -5.75 1.58 -7.57
CA GLN A 90 -6.74 1.53 -8.64
C GLN A 90 -6.09 1.60 -10.04
N SER A 91 -4.97 2.30 -10.19
CA SER A 91 -4.18 2.45 -11.42
C SER A 91 -3.04 1.45 -11.55
N PHE A 92 -3.05 0.35 -10.78
CA PHE A 92 -2.06 -0.74 -10.74
C PHE A 92 -0.66 -0.32 -10.30
N ASN A 93 -0.14 0.82 -10.75
CA ASN A 93 1.20 1.37 -10.46
C ASN A 93 2.33 0.36 -10.69
N LEU A 94 2.22 -0.43 -11.76
CA LEU A 94 3.29 -1.32 -12.20
C LEU A 94 4.41 -0.51 -12.84
N ILE A 95 5.65 -0.95 -12.63
CA ILE A 95 6.82 -0.35 -13.28
C ILE A 95 6.83 -0.81 -14.74
N SER A 96 6.64 0.12 -15.66
CA SER A 96 6.39 -0.13 -17.08
C SER A 96 7.54 -0.82 -17.83
N PHE A 97 8.78 -0.61 -17.36
CA PHE A 97 9.99 -1.20 -17.94
C PHE A 97 10.48 -2.47 -17.21
N LYS A 98 9.63 -3.05 -16.35
CA LYS A 98 9.83 -4.33 -15.67
C LYS A 98 8.73 -5.30 -16.06
N ASN A 99 9.10 -6.57 -16.30
CA ASN A 99 8.12 -7.61 -16.53
C ASN A 99 7.34 -7.98 -15.26
N ALA A 100 6.39 -8.92 -15.37
CA ALA A 100 5.53 -9.28 -14.25
C ALA A 100 6.32 -9.85 -13.06
N VAL A 101 7.24 -10.78 -13.29
CA VAL A 101 8.03 -11.36 -12.19
C VAL A 101 8.93 -10.32 -11.52
N GLU A 102 9.50 -9.39 -12.26
CA GLU A 102 10.31 -8.31 -11.70
C GLU A 102 9.47 -7.31 -10.88
N ASN A 103 8.23 -7.00 -11.32
CA ASN A 103 7.30 -6.17 -10.56
C ASN A 103 6.94 -6.83 -9.22
N VAL A 104 6.61 -8.13 -9.23
CA VAL A 104 6.27 -8.88 -8.01
C VAL A 104 7.48 -9.07 -7.10
N ALA A 105 8.68 -9.26 -7.67
CA ALA A 105 9.92 -9.42 -6.90
C ALA A 105 10.43 -8.12 -6.24
N LEU A 106 9.90 -6.94 -6.62
CA LEU A 106 10.42 -5.65 -6.20
C LEU A 106 10.41 -5.42 -4.67
N PRO A 107 9.33 -5.72 -3.94
CA PRO A 107 9.35 -5.59 -2.47
C PRO A 107 10.42 -6.47 -1.82
N LEU A 108 10.61 -7.68 -2.33
CA LEU A 108 11.63 -8.62 -1.84
C LEU A 108 13.06 -8.15 -2.13
N TYR A 109 13.26 -7.40 -3.22
CA TYR A 109 14.53 -6.74 -3.48
C TYR A 109 14.89 -5.74 -2.38
N TYR A 110 13.95 -4.88 -1.97
CA TYR A 110 14.15 -3.93 -0.89
C TYR A 110 14.28 -4.59 0.49
N GLN A 111 13.80 -5.84 0.65
CA GLN A 111 14.04 -6.66 1.85
C GLN A 111 15.41 -7.35 1.85
N GLY A 112 16.24 -7.15 0.83
CA GLY A 112 17.57 -7.75 0.72
C GLY A 112 17.54 -9.23 0.30
N VAL A 113 16.41 -9.76 -0.20
CA VAL A 113 16.31 -11.14 -0.67
C VAL A 113 17.13 -11.32 -1.96
N SER A 114 17.96 -12.36 -2.03
CA SER A 114 18.79 -12.64 -3.20
C SER A 114 17.96 -12.84 -4.48
N ARG A 115 18.52 -12.49 -5.64
CA ARG A 115 17.81 -12.53 -6.94
C ARG A 115 17.17 -13.88 -7.23
N LYS A 116 17.91 -14.98 -7.02
CA LYS A 116 17.40 -16.34 -7.24
C LYS A 116 16.17 -16.62 -6.37
N LYS A 117 16.24 -16.31 -5.07
CA LYS A 117 15.17 -16.57 -4.11
C LYS A 117 13.95 -15.68 -4.38
N ARG A 118 14.13 -14.36 -4.58
CA ARG A 118 12.99 -13.46 -4.81
C ARG A 118 12.25 -13.75 -6.11
N ASN A 119 12.97 -14.15 -7.18
CA ASN A 119 12.31 -14.51 -8.43
C ASN A 119 11.52 -15.82 -8.29
N ALA A 120 12.04 -16.80 -7.57
CA ALA A 120 11.30 -18.04 -7.28
C ALA A 120 10.02 -17.75 -6.49
N MET A 121 10.09 -16.92 -5.43
CA MET A 121 8.91 -16.50 -4.66
C MET A 121 7.92 -15.70 -5.51
N ALA A 122 8.42 -14.80 -6.36
CA ALA A 122 7.56 -14.01 -7.25
C ALA A 122 6.80 -14.89 -8.25
N LEU A 123 7.43 -15.96 -8.78
CA LEU A 123 6.77 -16.94 -9.63
C LEU A 123 5.67 -17.71 -8.89
N GLU A 124 5.88 -18.07 -7.62
CA GLU A 124 4.85 -18.69 -6.79
C GLU A 124 3.65 -17.78 -6.59
N TYR A 125 3.86 -16.48 -6.29
CA TYR A 125 2.77 -15.51 -6.18
C TYR A 125 2.04 -15.28 -7.51
N LEU A 126 2.76 -15.25 -8.64
CA LEU A 126 2.12 -15.18 -9.95
C LEU A 126 1.29 -16.43 -10.26
N ASP A 127 1.76 -17.62 -9.85
CA ASP A 127 1.01 -18.87 -9.98
C ASP A 127 -0.29 -18.83 -9.17
N MET A 128 -0.25 -18.33 -7.94
CA MET A 128 -1.43 -18.16 -7.08
C MET A 128 -2.53 -17.28 -7.69
N VAL A 129 -2.16 -16.31 -8.53
CA VAL A 129 -3.12 -15.43 -9.24
C VAL A 129 -3.36 -15.85 -10.69
N GLY A 130 -2.88 -17.04 -11.09
CA GLY A 130 -3.08 -17.61 -12.43
C GLY A 130 -2.33 -16.87 -13.54
N LEU A 131 -1.12 -16.37 -13.25
CA LEU A 131 -0.30 -15.60 -14.20
C LEU A 131 1.13 -16.15 -14.34
N LYS A 132 1.39 -17.40 -14.01
CA LYS A 132 2.72 -18.01 -14.12
C LYS A 132 3.29 -17.91 -15.54
N ASP A 133 2.48 -18.22 -16.53
CA ASP A 133 2.88 -18.20 -17.96
C ASP A 133 3.07 -16.76 -18.50
N TRP A 134 2.65 -15.76 -17.72
CA TRP A 134 2.79 -14.33 -18.02
C TRP A 134 3.96 -13.68 -17.31
N ALA A 135 4.80 -14.44 -16.61
CA ALA A 135 5.89 -13.94 -15.78
C ALA A 135 6.86 -12.98 -16.51
N GLU A 136 7.17 -13.28 -17.76
CA GLU A 136 8.11 -12.50 -18.58
C GLU A 136 7.44 -11.38 -19.38
N HIS A 137 6.10 -11.26 -19.37
CA HIS A 137 5.39 -10.21 -20.12
C HIS A 137 5.51 -8.85 -19.44
N MET A 138 5.61 -7.82 -20.28
CA MET A 138 5.64 -6.42 -19.87
C MET A 138 4.22 -5.92 -19.58
N PRO A 139 4.05 -4.89 -18.71
CA PRO A 139 2.73 -4.34 -18.42
C PRO A 139 1.93 -3.89 -19.66
N ASN A 140 2.57 -3.39 -20.70
CA ASN A 140 1.92 -2.98 -21.95
C ASN A 140 1.37 -4.15 -22.78
N GLU A 141 1.84 -5.37 -22.52
CA GLU A 141 1.39 -6.60 -23.18
C GLU A 141 0.23 -7.28 -22.43
N MET A 142 -0.19 -6.72 -21.29
CA MET A 142 -1.18 -7.28 -20.40
C MET A 142 -2.52 -6.53 -20.43
N SER A 143 -3.61 -7.29 -20.29
CA SER A 143 -4.93 -6.72 -20.05
C SER A 143 -5.02 -6.03 -18.68
N GLY A 144 -6.03 -5.16 -18.48
CA GLY A 144 -6.27 -4.51 -17.20
C GLY A 144 -6.43 -5.48 -16.02
N GLY A 145 -7.16 -6.58 -16.25
CA GLY A 145 -7.35 -7.63 -15.24
C GLY A 145 -6.05 -8.38 -14.90
N GLN A 146 -5.18 -8.60 -15.87
CA GLN A 146 -3.86 -9.20 -15.65
C GLN A 146 -2.97 -8.24 -14.85
N LYS A 147 -2.91 -6.94 -15.21
CA LYS A 147 -2.19 -5.91 -14.45
C LYS A 147 -2.65 -5.84 -12.99
N GLN A 148 -3.97 -5.92 -12.77
CA GLN A 148 -4.53 -5.93 -11.42
C GLN A 148 -4.05 -7.13 -10.62
N ARG A 149 -4.05 -8.34 -11.22
CA ARG A 149 -3.56 -9.54 -10.55
C ARG A 149 -2.05 -9.49 -10.27
N VAL A 150 -1.24 -8.90 -11.18
CA VAL A 150 0.19 -8.65 -10.90
C VAL A 150 0.35 -7.68 -9.72
N ALA A 151 -0.48 -6.61 -9.65
CA ALA A 151 -0.45 -5.67 -8.53
C ALA A 151 -0.88 -6.32 -7.19
N ILE A 152 -1.78 -7.32 -7.23
CA ILE A 152 -2.17 -8.11 -6.05
C ILE A 152 -1.04 -9.04 -5.61
N ALA A 153 -0.34 -9.66 -6.56
CA ALA A 153 0.78 -10.58 -6.28
C ALA A 153 2.02 -9.85 -5.75
N ARG A 154 2.18 -8.56 -6.06
CA ARG A 154 3.26 -7.68 -5.60
C ARG A 154 3.05 -7.21 -4.17
#